data_8d708515533988da569293597e34f333
#
_entry.id   8d708515533988da569293597e34f333
#
_cell.length_a   1.000
_cell.length_b   1.000
_cell.length_c   1.000
_cell.angle_alpha   90.00
_cell.angle_beta   90.00
_cell.angle_gamma   90.00
#
_symmetry.space_group_name_H-M   'P 1'
#
loop_
_entity.id
_entity.type
_entity.pdbx_description
1 polymer ?
#
loop_
_entity_poly.entity_id
_entity_poly.type
_entity_poly.pdbx_seq_one_letter_code
_entity_poly.pdbx_strand_id
1 'polypeptide(L)'
;CELSSLEERVLLSSEAPIVLLQRKRDADSPGIENRISCEVAPLNPCLGVMLPSTPLHHILMDRLGFPIVATSGNISDETICTHEEEAMDRLRGIADYFLIHNRPIFRHVDDSVVRVVLGFEQVLRRARGYAPLPITVKEIIPPLVGTGGYLKNTVALAKGHNIFVSQHIGDLGSAQTASAFEDTLKSLTKLYDIPSGPVVCDFHP
;
A
#
# COMPACT_ATOMS: atom_id res chain seq x y z
N CYS A 1 14.40 15.29 4.58
CA CYS A 1 13.84 15.39 3.23
C CYS A 1 13.44 16.83 2.91
N GLU A 2 13.38 17.16 1.64
CA GLU A 2 12.67 18.35 1.18
C GLU A 2 11.18 18.07 1.26
N LEU A 3 10.38 19.07 1.60
CA LEU A 3 8.94 18.93 1.78
C LEU A 3 8.23 20.16 1.19
N SER A 4 7.41 19.93 0.19
CA SER A 4 6.50 20.94 -0.35
C SER A 4 5.18 20.96 0.43
N SER A 5 4.41 22.03 0.33
CA SER A 5 3.10 22.16 0.99
C SER A 5 2.10 21.08 0.53
N LEU A 6 2.22 20.61 -0.71
CA LEU A 6 1.37 19.54 -1.22
C LEU A 6 1.79 18.18 -0.62
N GLU A 7 3.08 17.88 -0.52
CA GLU A 7 3.59 16.67 0.12
C GLU A 7 3.22 16.61 1.60
N GLU A 8 3.33 17.74 2.32
CA GLU A 8 2.89 17.86 3.70
C GLU A 8 1.38 17.55 3.85
N ARG A 9 0.56 18.13 2.98
CA ARG A 9 -0.89 17.85 2.96
C ARG A 9 -1.20 16.38 2.72
N VAL A 10 -0.48 15.73 1.79
CA VAL A 10 -0.66 14.31 1.50
C VAL A 10 -0.21 13.43 2.68
N LEU A 11 0.91 13.77 3.32
CA LEU A 11 1.37 13.06 4.54
C LEU A 11 0.37 13.15 5.69
N LEU A 12 -0.30 14.30 5.84
CA LEU A 12 -1.29 14.55 6.90
C LEU A 12 -2.71 14.10 6.52
N SER A 13 -2.89 13.55 5.32
CA SER A 13 -4.21 13.13 4.85
C SER A 13 -4.71 11.89 5.59
N SER A 14 -6.03 11.68 5.56
CA SER A 14 -6.69 10.51 6.17
C SER A 14 -6.28 9.19 5.53
N GLU A 15 -5.83 9.22 4.28
CA GLU A 15 -5.31 8.09 3.52
C GLU A 15 -3.99 7.59 4.09
N ALA A 16 -3.22 8.47 4.74
CA ALA A 16 -1.95 8.20 5.41
C ALA A 16 -0.99 7.34 4.56
N PRO A 17 -0.66 7.74 3.32
CA PRO A 17 0.19 6.97 2.44
C PRO A 17 1.67 7.07 2.80
N ILE A 18 2.47 6.21 2.19
CA ILE A 18 3.90 6.43 2.05
C ILE A 18 4.10 7.50 0.96
N VAL A 19 4.71 8.61 1.29
CA VAL A 19 5.05 9.68 0.34
C VAL A 19 6.53 9.60 -0.01
N LEU A 20 6.84 9.54 -1.31
CA LEU A 20 8.22 9.55 -1.79
C LEU A 20 8.75 10.98 -1.80
N LEU A 21 9.58 11.32 -0.81
CA LEU A 21 10.17 12.63 -0.61
C LEU A 21 11.62 12.67 -1.08
N GLN A 22 12.01 13.77 -1.71
CA GLN A 22 13.39 14.01 -2.11
C GLN A 22 14.31 14.11 -0.87
N ARG A 23 15.42 13.37 -0.87
CA ARG A 23 16.45 13.48 0.18
C ARG A 23 17.13 14.85 0.10
N LYS A 24 17.33 15.51 1.24
CA LYS A 24 18.26 16.65 1.31
C LYS A 24 19.68 16.17 1.08
N ARG A 25 20.48 17.00 0.42
CA ARG A 25 21.92 16.72 0.28
C ARG A 25 22.60 16.85 1.64
N ASP A 26 23.64 16.06 1.88
CA ASP A 26 24.36 16.05 3.18
C ASP A 26 24.90 17.45 3.59
N ALA A 27 25.22 18.29 2.62
CA ALA A 27 25.65 19.66 2.85
C ALA A 27 24.57 20.56 3.50
N ASP A 28 23.29 20.21 3.33
CA ASP A 28 22.15 21.02 3.80
C ASP A 28 21.65 20.60 5.20
N SER A 29 22.30 19.62 5.83
CA SER A 29 21.87 19.06 7.13
C SER A 29 22.96 19.26 8.19
N PRO A 30 22.89 20.32 9.02
CA PRO A 30 23.78 20.45 10.15
C PRO A 30 23.40 19.47 11.26
N GLY A 31 24.35 18.63 11.69
CA GLY A 31 24.24 17.71 12.82
C GLY A 31 24.27 16.22 12.42
N ILE A 32 25.14 15.49 13.10
CA ILE A 32 25.36 14.04 12.83
C ILE A 32 24.27 13.18 13.49
N GLU A 33 23.58 13.70 14.51
CA GLU A 33 22.72 12.92 15.40
C GLU A 33 21.39 12.46 14.80
N ASN A 34 20.95 13.01 13.65
CA ASN A 34 19.66 12.70 13.02
C ASN A 34 19.79 12.22 11.57
N ARG A 35 20.91 11.62 11.19
CA ARG A 35 21.09 11.13 9.83
C ARG A 35 20.46 9.75 9.66
N ILE A 36 19.53 9.64 8.71
CA ILE A 36 19.05 8.34 8.23
C ILE A 36 20.21 7.65 7.51
N SER A 37 20.50 6.40 7.87
CA SER A 37 21.54 5.60 7.22
C SER A 37 21.36 5.58 5.70
N CYS A 38 22.48 5.60 4.97
CA CYS A 38 22.47 5.44 3.52
C CYS A 38 21.95 4.05 3.08
N GLU A 39 22.00 3.07 3.96
CA GLU A 39 21.50 1.72 3.72
C GLU A 39 19.97 1.63 3.68
N VAL A 40 19.24 2.63 4.17
CA VAL A 40 17.76 2.65 4.15
C VAL A 40 17.21 2.71 2.72
N ALA A 41 17.88 3.41 1.82
CA ALA A 41 17.51 3.47 0.41
C ALA A 41 18.78 3.71 -0.43
N PRO A 42 19.63 2.69 -0.61
CA PRO A 42 20.90 2.84 -1.29
C PRO A 42 20.69 3.30 -2.73
N LEU A 43 21.45 4.30 -3.14
CA LEU A 43 21.41 4.91 -4.48
C LEU A 43 20.05 5.54 -4.88
N ASN A 44 19.08 5.58 -3.99
CA ASN A 44 17.78 6.18 -4.28
C ASN A 44 17.77 7.65 -3.83
N PRO A 45 17.41 8.60 -4.72
CA PRO A 45 17.31 10.00 -4.35
C PRO A 45 16.10 10.33 -3.46
N CYS A 46 15.16 9.40 -3.34
CA CYS A 46 13.95 9.59 -2.54
C CYS A 46 13.92 8.63 -1.35
N LEU A 47 13.25 9.06 -0.28
CA LEU A 47 12.84 8.22 0.85
C LEU A 47 11.32 8.10 0.86
N GLY A 48 10.82 6.89 1.13
CA GLY A 48 9.42 6.67 1.47
C GLY A 48 9.18 7.07 2.94
N VAL A 49 8.38 8.08 3.17
CA VAL A 49 8.05 8.58 4.51
C VAL A 49 6.57 8.42 4.75
N MET A 50 6.19 7.93 5.93
CA MET A 50 4.80 7.85 6.39
C MET A 50 4.69 8.34 7.83
N LEU A 51 3.49 8.80 8.19
CA LEU A 51 3.16 9.17 9.56
C LEU A 51 2.38 8.03 10.25
N PRO A 52 2.36 7.99 11.59
CA PRO A 52 1.51 7.09 12.35
C PRO A 52 0.06 7.17 11.88
N SER A 53 -0.57 6.03 11.59
CA SER A 53 -1.94 5.96 11.06
C SER A 53 -2.89 5.16 11.96
N THR A 54 -2.37 4.52 12.99
CA THR A 54 -3.16 3.73 13.96
C THR A 54 -2.83 4.15 15.39
N PRO A 55 -3.73 3.94 16.36
CA PRO A 55 -3.44 4.21 17.78
C PRO A 55 -2.15 3.54 18.25
N LEU A 56 -1.89 2.30 17.82
CA LEU A 56 -0.67 1.59 18.16
C LEU A 56 0.58 2.30 17.63
N HIS A 57 0.55 2.77 16.37
CA HIS A 57 1.66 3.52 15.77
C HIS A 57 1.93 4.82 16.55
N HIS A 58 0.89 5.55 16.93
CA HIS A 58 1.04 6.78 17.72
C HIS A 58 1.69 6.51 19.07
N ILE A 59 1.23 5.48 19.80
CA ILE A 59 1.80 5.12 21.10
C ILE A 59 3.26 4.67 20.93
N LEU A 60 3.56 3.89 19.91
CA LEU A 60 4.91 3.40 19.65
C LEU A 60 5.87 4.56 19.35
N MET A 61 5.48 5.46 18.44
CA MET A 61 6.32 6.59 18.06
C MET A 61 6.49 7.62 19.17
N ASP A 62 5.46 7.84 19.98
CA ASP A 62 5.54 8.70 21.17
C ASP A 62 6.56 8.17 22.18
N ARG A 63 6.57 6.87 22.40
CA ARG A 63 7.51 6.23 23.35
C ARG A 63 8.94 6.15 22.82
N LEU A 64 9.11 5.94 21.51
CA LEU A 64 10.44 5.85 20.89
C LEU A 64 11.11 7.22 20.76
N GLY A 65 10.35 8.25 20.37
CA GLY A 65 10.85 9.61 20.20
C GLY A 65 11.83 9.80 19.02
N PHE A 66 11.96 8.82 18.14
CA PHE A 66 12.81 8.88 16.93
C PHE A 66 12.20 8.13 15.76
N PRO A 67 12.56 8.47 14.49
CA PRO A 67 12.09 7.77 13.31
C PRO A 67 12.56 6.31 13.28
N ILE A 68 11.70 5.42 12.81
CA ILE A 68 12.02 3.99 12.61
C ILE A 68 11.91 3.61 11.13
N VAL A 69 12.55 2.52 10.74
CA VAL A 69 12.32 1.87 9.45
C VAL A 69 11.18 0.89 9.60
N ALA A 70 10.15 1.04 8.77
CA ALA A 70 9.00 0.14 8.74
C ALA A 70 8.90 -0.55 7.39
N THR A 71 8.62 -1.85 7.40
CA THR A 71 8.39 -2.65 6.19
C THR A 71 7.14 -3.51 6.37
N SER A 72 6.62 -4.06 5.27
CA SER A 72 5.55 -5.06 5.32
C SER A 72 6.04 -6.36 5.96
N GLY A 73 5.16 -7.05 6.68
CA GLY A 73 5.45 -8.33 7.35
C GLY A 73 5.33 -9.53 6.41
N ASN A 74 6.28 -9.66 5.48
CA ASN A 74 6.34 -10.75 4.50
C ASN A 74 7.79 -11.06 4.11
N ILE A 75 8.01 -12.23 3.53
CA ILE A 75 9.23 -12.53 2.78
C ILE A 75 9.13 -11.83 1.41
N SER A 76 10.27 -11.43 0.84
CA SER A 76 10.31 -10.76 -0.47
C SER A 76 9.50 -11.52 -1.52
N ASP A 77 8.72 -10.78 -2.31
CA ASP A 77 7.85 -11.28 -3.37
C ASP A 77 6.68 -12.16 -2.93
N GLU A 78 6.39 -12.21 -1.63
CA GLU A 78 5.24 -12.92 -1.07
C GLU A 78 4.19 -11.96 -0.50
N THR A 79 2.99 -12.48 -0.23
CA THR A 79 1.92 -11.71 0.42
C THR A 79 2.23 -11.46 1.89
N ILE A 80 1.73 -10.33 2.42
CA ILE A 80 1.81 -10.02 3.85
C ILE A 80 1.09 -11.11 4.66
N CYS A 81 1.73 -11.57 5.74
CA CYS A 81 1.15 -12.54 6.67
C CYS A 81 -0.13 -11.98 7.30
N THR A 82 -1.18 -12.78 7.32
CA THR A 82 -2.48 -12.41 7.92
C THR A 82 -2.84 -13.23 9.15
N HIS A 83 -2.08 -14.29 9.43
CA HIS A 83 -2.27 -15.15 10.59
C HIS A 83 -1.02 -15.16 11.46
N GLU A 84 -1.21 -15.17 12.77
CA GLU A 84 -0.11 -15.08 13.75
C GLU A 84 0.85 -16.26 13.64
N GLU A 85 0.32 -17.49 13.48
CA GLU A 85 1.12 -18.71 13.36
C GLU A 85 1.97 -18.69 12.07
N GLU A 86 1.36 -18.27 10.96
CA GLU A 86 2.06 -18.06 9.69
C GLU A 86 3.18 -17.04 9.83
N ALA A 87 2.92 -15.91 10.48
CA ALA A 87 3.91 -14.86 10.69
C ALA A 87 5.08 -15.36 11.55
N MET A 88 4.79 -16.06 12.64
CA MET A 88 5.80 -16.63 13.51
C MET A 88 6.68 -17.68 12.80
N ASP A 89 6.10 -18.46 11.88
CA ASP A 89 6.85 -19.47 11.14
C ASP A 89 7.70 -18.85 10.02
N ARG A 90 7.08 -18.05 9.17
CA ARG A 90 7.73 -17.47 7.99
C ARG A 90 8.76 -16.38 8.32
N LEU A 91 8.52 -15.59 9.38
CA LEU A 91 9.40 -14.49 9.77
C LEU A 91 10.36 -14.88 10.90
N ARG A 92 10.36 -16.15 11.33
CA ARG A 92 11.34 -16.68 12.27
C ARG A 92 12.77 -16.53 11.70
N GLY A 93 13.63 -15.88 12.43
CA GLY A 93 15.00 -15.58 11.98
C GLY A 93 15.15 -14.26 11.22
N ILE A 94 14.03 -13.53 10.98
CA ILE A 94 14.03 -12.14 10.50
C ILE A 94 13.66 -11.21 11.64
N ALA A 95 12.58 -11.53 12.38
CA ALA A 95 12.11 -10.74 13.52
C ALA A 95 12.54 -11.36 14.85
N ASP A 96 13.05 -10.52 15.76
CA ASP A 96 13.41 -10.93 17.12
C ASP A 96 12.19 -11.01 18.04
N TYR A 97 11.17 -10.19 17.78
CA TYR A 97 9.94 -10.08 18.58
C TYR A 97 8.71 -9.99 17.71
N PHE A 98 7.60 -10.53 18.19
CA PHE A 98 6.30 -10.49 17.55
C PHE A 98 5.29 -9.83 18.49
N LEU A 99 4.67 -8.73 18.06
CA LEU A 99 3.53 -8.15 18.73
C LEU A 99 2.25 -8.66 18.04
N ILE A 100 1.56 -9.55 18.70
CA ILE A 100 0.34 -10.18 18.18
C ILE A 100 -0.90 -9.64 18.90
N HIS A 101 -2.06 -9.81 18.29
CA HIS A 101 -3.36 -9.41 18.85
C HIS A 101 -4.42 -10.44 18.47
N ASN A 102 -5.51 -10.45 19.19
CA ASN A 102 -6.63 -11.39 19.03
C ASN A 102 -7.71 -10.89 18.01
N ARG A 103 -7.44 -9.84 17.26
CA ARG A 103 -8.35 -9.33 16.22
C ARG A 103 -7.96 -9.94 14.87
N PRO A 104 -8.82 -10.77 14.25
CA PRO A 104 -8.50 -11.38 12.96
C PRO A 104 -8.22 -10.34 11.87
N ILE A 105 -7.21 -10.58 11.05
CA ILE A 105 -6.92 -9.82 9.84
C ILE A 105 -7.73 -10.45 8.71
N PHE A 106 -8.65 -9.70 8.14
CA PHE A 106 -9.57 -10.22 7.11
C PHE A 106 -8.87 -10.45 5.76
N ARG A 107 -7.94 -9.58 5.40
CA ARG A 107 -7.12 -9.67 4.18
C ARG A 107 -5.84 -8.86 4.33
N HIS A 108 -4.83 -9.20 3.55
CA HIS A 108 -3.63 -8.38 3.44
C HIS A 108 -3.95 -7.04 2.75
N VAL A 109 -3.32 -5.98 3.18
CA VAL A 109 -3.40 -4.67 2.54
C VAL A 109 -2.05 -3.98 2.66
N ASP A 110 -1.43 -3.69 1.53
CA ASP A 110 -0.21 -2.88 1.48
C ASP A 110 -0.47 -1.43 1.88
N ASP A 111 0.58 -0.69 2.14
CA ASP A 111 0.51 0.77 2.21
C ASP A 111 0.48 1.36 0.82
N SER A 112 -0.35 2.39 0.62
CA SER A 112 -0.35 3.17 -0.61
C SER A 112 0.96 3.95 -0.73
N VAL A 113 1.45 4.08 -1.96
CA VAL A 113 2.65 4.86 -2.27
C VAL A 113 2.26 5.99 -3.20
N VAL A 114 2.64 7.20 -2.81
CA VAL A 114 2.31 8.44 -3.51
C VAL A 114 3.57 9.22 -3.79
N ARG A 115 3.60 9.92 -4.90
CA ARG A 115 4.62 10.92 -5.25
C ARG A 115 3.95 12.18 -5.77
N VAL A 116 4.48 13.33 -5.42
CA VAL A 116 4.09 14.59 -6.06
C VAL A 116 4.95 14.80 -7.30
N VAL A 117 4.30 14.94 -8.46
CA VAL A 117 4.96 15.15 -9.75
C VAL A 117 4.31 16.34 -10.42
N LEU A 118 5.10 17.35 -10.79
CA LEU A 118 4.64 18.59 -11.46
C LEU A 118 3.46 19.28 -10.72
N GLY A 119 3.46 19.22 -9.39
CA GLY A 119 2.42 19.84 -8.56
C GLY A 119 1.12 19.02 -8.44
N PHE A 120 1.13 17.77 -8.89
CA PHE A 120 -0.01 16.85 -8.78
C PHE A 120 0.35 15.63 -7.94
N GLU A 121 -0.60 15.19 -7.14
CA GLU A 121 -0.53 13.92 -6.43
C GLU A 121 -0.66 12.76 -7.43
N GLN A 122 0.30 11.86 -7.43
CA GLN A 122 0.30 10.65 -8.24
C GLN A 122 0.38 9.41 -7.36
N VAL A 123 -0.65 8.60 -7.37
CA VAL A 123 -0.70 7.32 -6.66
C VAL A 123 0.04 6.27 -7.48
N LEU A 124 1.20 5.83 -6.98
CA LEU A 124 2.04 4.81 -7.63
C LEU A 124 1.63 3.38 -7.25
N ARG A 125 1.18 3.20 -6.01
CA ARG A 125 0.55 1.98 -5.50
C ARG A 125 -0.74 2.36 -4.81
N ARG A 126 -1.85 1.82 -5.31
CA ARG A 126 -3.17 2.02 -4.71
C ARG A 126 -3.46 0.88 -3.73
N ALA A 127 -3.54 1.19 -2.45
CA ALA A 127 -3.78 0.22 -1.38
C ALA A 127 -4.49 0.90 -0.19
N ARG A 128 -4.06 0.69 1.04
CA ARG A 128 -4.68 1.25 2.24
C ARG A 128 -4.92 2.76 2.11
N GLY A 129 -6.12 3.19 2.48
CA GLY A 129 -6.55 4.59 2.45
C GLY A 129 -7.15 5.02 1.11
N TYR A 130 -6.65 4.55 -0.01
CA TYR A 130 -7.17 4.85 -1.35
C TYR A 130 -8.11 3.76 -1.89
N ALA A 131 -7.80 2.51 -1.65
CA ALA A 131 -8.68 1.40 -2.02
C ALA A 131 -9.61 1.05 -0.84
N PRO A 132 -10.84 0.68 -1.11
CA PRO A 132 -11.54 0.60 -2.40
C PRO A 132 -12.42 1.82 -2.71
N LEU A 133 -11.99 3.03 -2.37
CA LEU A 133 -12.76 4.24 -2.66
C LEU A 133 -13.04 4.37 -4.17
N PRO A 134 -14.24 4.80 -4.58
CA PRO A 134 -14.59 4.87 -5.99
C PRO A 134 -13.84 5.98 -6.72
N ILE A 135 -13.51 5.71 -7.97
CA ILE A 135 -13.12 6.71 -8.96
C ILE A 135 -14.36 7.05 -9.75
N THR A 136 -14.81 8.30 -9.68
CA THR A 136 -16.01 8.73 -10.40
C THR A 136 -15.66 9.15 -11.82
N VAL A 137 -16.43 8.65 -12.77
CA VAL A 137 -16.31 8.97 -14.21
C VAL A 137 -17.59 9.64 -14.71
N LYS A 138 -17.48 10.37 -15.82
CA LYS A 138 -18.65 11.08 -16.41
C LYS A 138 -19.62 10.14 -17.10
N GLU A 139 -19.11 9.09 -17.73
CA GLU A 139 -19.88 8.12 -18.47
C GLU A 139 -20.56 7.12 -17.54
N ILE A 140 -21.72 6.62 -17.95
CA ILE A 140 -22.40 5.50 -17.29
C ILE A 140 -21.80 4.21 -17.82
N ILE A 141 -21.17 3.44 -16.95
CA ILE A 141 -20.54 2.17 -17.30
C ILE A 141 -21.46 1.02 -16.85
N PRO A 142 -21.75 0.05 -17.73
CA PRO A 142 -22.47 -1.15 -17.31
C PRO A 142 -21.66 -1.93 -16.28
N PRO A 143 -22.29 -2.78 -15.45
CA PRO A 143 -21.57 -3.65 -14.54
C PRO A 143 -20.53 -4.49 -15.31
N LEU A 144 -19.26 -4.37 -14.92
CA LEU A 144 -18.16 -5.14 -15.51
C LEU A 144 -17.04 -5.35 -14.49
N VAL A 145 -16.20 -6.33 -14.78
CA VAL A 145 -15.02 -6.71 -14.00
C VAL A 145 -13.77 -6.50 -14.86
N GLY A 146 -12.79 -5.78 -14.33
CA GLY A 146 -11.44 -5.69 -14.91
C GLY A 146 -10.48 -6.56 -14.09
N THR A 147 -9.77 -7.47 -14.73
CA THR A 147 -8.87 -8.41 -14.05
C THR A 147 -7.48 -7.84 -13.77
N GLY A 148 -7.14 -6.70 -14.37
CA GLY A 148 -5.79 -6.12 -14.27
C GLY A 148 -4.74 -6.94 -15.03
N GLY A 149 -3.49 -6.52 -14.91
CA GLY A 149 -2.33 -7.21 -15.50
C GLY A 149 -1.75 -8.29 -14.58
N TYR A 150 -0.79 -9.06 -15.09
CA TYR A 150 -0.11 -10.10 -14.33
C TYR A 150 0.79 -9.53 -13.21
N LEU A 151 1.53 -8.45 -13.51
CA LEU A 151 2.42 -7.80 -12.56
C LEU A 151 1.70 -6.65 -11.84
N LYS A 152 1.99 -6.49 -10.55
CA LYS A 152 1.42 -5.44 -9.68
C LYS A 152 -0.10 -5.36 -9.79
N ASN A 153 -0.71 -6.53 -9.79
CA ASN A 153 -2.13 -6.70 -10.06
C ASN A 153 -3.02 -5.91 -9.11
N THR A 154 -4.11 -5.43 -9.66
CA THR A 154 -5.31 -4.95 -8.99
C THR A 154 -6.52 -5.40 -9.81
N VAL A 155 -7.64 -5.68 -9.18
CA VAL A 155 -8.91 -5.87 -9.87
C VAL A 155 -9.73 -4.58 -9.83
N ALA A 156 -10.58 -4.40 -10.82
CA ALA A 156 -11.50 -3.27 -10.88
C ALA A 156 -12.93 -3.75 -11.09
N LEU A 157 -13.89 -3.09 -10.46
CA LEU A 157 -15.32 -3.28 -10.69
C LEU A 157 -15.91 -1.97 -11.13
N ALA A 158 -16.73 -1.97 -12.18
CA ALA A 158 -17.45 -0.77 -12.61
C ALA A 158 -18.95 -0.96 -12.47
N LYS A 159 -19.65 0.10 -12.03
CA LYS A 159 -21.11 0.16 -11.93
C LYS A 159 -21.57 1.62 -11.96
N GLY A 160 -22.34 2.00 -12.96
CA GLY A 160 -22.82 3.37 -13.11
C GLY A 160 -21.69 4.35 -13.34
N HIS A 161 -21.57 5.36 -12.51
CA HIS A 161 -20.49 6.36 -12.61
C HIS A 161 -19.24 6.01 -11.79
N ASN A 162 -19.18 4.83 -11.17
CA ASN A 162 -18.11 4.48 -10.24
C ASN A 162 -17.29 3.31 -10.74
N ILE A 163 -15.98 3.45 -10.59
CA ILE A 163 -15.00 2.39 -10.76
C ILE A 163 -14.33 2.14 -9.41
N PHE A 164 -14.47 0.95 -8.88
CA PHE A 164 -13.87 0.50 -7.62
C PHE A 164 -12.62 -0.31 -7.94
N VAL A 165 -11.46 0.25 -7.68
CA VAL A 165 -10.19 -0.45 -7.84
C VAL A 165 -9.77 -1.06 -6.51
N SER A 166 -9.41 -2.32 -6.50
CA SER A 166 -8.96 -3.04 -5.31
C SER A 166 -7.65 -2.45 -4.74
N GLN A 167 -7.30 -2.91 -3.55
CA GLN A 167 -5.92 -2.79 -3.09
C GLN A 167 -4.98 -3.54 -4.05
N HIS A 168 -3.72 -3.12 -4.04
CA HIS A 168 -2.63 -3.83 -4.69
C HIS A 168 -2.59 -5.30 -4.20
N ILE A 169 -2.57 -6.24 -5.14
CA ILE A 169 -2.53 -7.68 -4.88
C ILE A 169 -1.09 -8.19 -5.02
N GLY A 170 -0.36 -7.66 -5.99
CA GLY A 170 1.01 -8.06 -6.29
C GLY A 170 1.12 -8.82 -7.60
N ASP A 171 2.26 -9.45 -7.80
CA ASP A 171 2.55 -10.24 -9.00
C ASP A 171 1.90 -11.62 -8.87
N LEU A 172 1.11 -12.05 -9.87
CA LEU A 172 0.30 -13.27 -9.79
C LEU A 172 1.11 -14.58 -9.97
N GLY A 173 2.42 -14.54 -9.75
CA GLY A 173 3.34 -15.67 -9.97
C GLY A 173 3.30 -16.77 -8.89
N SER A 174 2.63 -16.58 -7.78
CA SER A 174 2.54 -17.55 -6.69
C SER A 174 1.10 -18.03 -6.46
N ALA A 175 0.95 -19.22 -5.86
CA ALA A 175 -0.37 -19.73 -5.48
C ALA A 175 -1.04 -18.79 -4.45
N GLN A 176 -0.30 -18.17 -3.57
CA GLN A 176 -0.81 -17.24 -2.55
C GLN A 176 -1.39 -15.98 -3.20
N THR A 177 -0.69 -15.38 -4.16
CA THR A 177 -1.19 -14.18 -4.85
C THR A 177 -2.37 -14.50 -5.76
N ALA A 178 -2.40 -15.70 -6.39
CA ALA A 178 -3.55 -16.17 -7.15
C ALA A 178 -4.79 -16.35 -6.26
N SER A 179 -4.65 -16.96 -5.08
CA SER A 179 -5.73 -17.06 -4.10
C SER A 179 -6.19 -15.67 -3.63
N ALA A 180 -5.26 -14.78 -3.32
CA ALA A 180 -5.57 -13.42 -2.90
C ALA A 180 -6.34 -12.62 -3.98
N PHE A 181 -6.03 -12.84 -5.26
CA PHE A 181 -6.77 -12.29 -6.39
C PHE A 181 -8.23 -12.77 -6.39
N GLU A 182 -8.45 -14.10 -6.30
CA GLU A 182 -9.80 -14.65 -6.27
C GLU A 182 -10.61 -14.14 -5.08
N ASP A 183 -10.03 -14.13 -3.89
CA ASP A 183 -10.70 -13.70 -2.66
C ASP A 183 -11.02 -12.20 -2.69
N THR A 184 -10.11 -11.40 -3.25
CA THR A 184 -10.34 -9.97 -3.47
C THR A 184 -11.50 -9.74 -4.43
N LEU A 185 -11.52 -10.45 -5.55
CA LEU A 185 -12.59 -10.35 -6.54
C LEU A 185 -13.94 -10.76 -5.94
N LYS A 186 -14.02 -11.93 -5.27
CA LYS A 186 -15.23 -12.40 -4.59
C LYS A 186 -15.72 -11.41 -3.52
N SER A 187 -14.81 -10.89 -2.72
CA SER A 187 -15.11 -9.94 -1.66
C SER A 187 -15.67 -8.62 -2.20
N LEU A 188 -15.07 -8.05 -3.23
CA LEU A 188 -15.50 -6.79 -3.82
C LEU A 188 -16.82 -6.92 -4.58
N THR A 189 -17.02 -8.00 -5.36
CA THR A 189 -18.29 -8.25 -6.06
C THR A 189 -19.44 -8.38 -5.08
N LYS A 190 -19.22 -9.04 -3.94
CA LYS A 190 -20.21 -9.14 -2.87
C LYS A 190 -20.45 -7.77 -2.19
N LEU A 191 -19.39 -7.02 -1.91
CA LEU A 191 -19.48 -5.73 -1.20
C LEU A 191 -20.30 -4.70 -1.98
N TYR A 192 -20.09 -4.61 -3.31
CA TYR A 192 -20.73 -3.63 -4.17
C TYR A 192 -21.96 -4.14 -4.90
N ASP A 193 -22.37 -5.38 -4.63
CA ASP A 193 -23.51 -6.04 -5.27
C ASP A 193 -23.43 -5.89 -6.80
N ILE A 194 -22.31 -6.33 -7.36
CA ILE A 194 -22.06 -6.32 -8.79
C ILE A 194 -22.32 -7.73 -9.31
N PRO A 195 -23.36 -7.92 -10.16
CA PRO A 195 -23.65 -9.23 -10.72
C PRO A 195 -22.52 -9.67 -11.66
N SER A 196 -22.44 -10.98 -11.90
CA SER A 196 -21.57 -11.53 -12.94
C SER A 196 -21.84 -10.82 -14.27
N GLY A 197 -20.85 -10.17 -14.82
CA GLY A 197 -20.94 -9.36 -16.04
C GLY A 197 -19.77 -9.62 -16.96
N PRO A 198 -19.64 -8.82 -18.01
CA PRO A 198 -18.48 -8.87 -18.90
C PRO A 198 -17.18 -8.74 -18.12
N VAL A 199 -16.19 -9.54 -18.49
CA VAL A 199 -14.83 -9.48 -17.95
C VAL A 199 -13.94 -8.79 -18.97
N VAL A 200 -13.17 -7.81 -18.52
CA VAL A 200 -12.21 -7.07 -19.32
C VAL A 200 -10.81 -7.42 -18.84
N CYS A 201 -9.95 -7.82 -19.73
CA CYS A 201 -8.53 -8.08 -19.51
C CYS A 201 -7.69 -7.37 -20.57
N ASP A 202 -6.38 -7.28 -20.34
CA ASP A 202 -5.43 -6.87 -21.36
C ASP A 202 -5.20 -8.00 -22.39
N PHE A 203 -4.51 -7.68 -23.48
CA PHE A 203 -4.11 -8.66 -24.50
C PHE A 203 -2.74 -9.28 -24.22
N HIS A 204 -2.16 -9.03 -23.06
CA HIS A 204 -0.88 -9.62 -22.68
C HIS A 204 -1.08 -11.10 -22.38
N PRO A 205 -0.28 -12.02 -22.97
CA PRO A 205 -0.37 -13.46 -22.71
C PRO A 205 -0.02 -13.82 -21.29
#